data_6cfafe3e55b4119851f86b93c779972b
#
_entry.id   6cfafe3e55b4119851f86b93c779972b
#
_cell.length_a   1.000
_cell.length_b   1.000
_cell.length_c   1.000
_cell.angle_alpha   90.00
_cell.angle_beta   90.00
_cell.angle_gamma   90.00
#
_symmetry.space_group_name_H-M   'P 1'
#
loop_
_entity.id
_entity.type
_entity.pdbx_description
1 polymer ?
#
loop_
_entity_poly.entity_id
_entity_poly.type
_entity_poly.pdbx_seq_one_letter_code
_entity_poly.pdbx_strand_id
1 'polypeptide(L)'
;MGGNDLVAALHQLLLAELATPGDWWDAADRRALMEEARAAVGCVQCADGRRHDSVSTLPAAAVDVVHGVVNHPGRLSRSWANRQIDDLGDARYAEIVGVTAIIVAIDVGARAVGDLAPVLAAPIDGAPAGLRPADVGPVGAWIPMTEEKLLANVTRALSLVPRTNATWRTLVTESYSRGPQMLELEWQRALTRPQTELIAAQVSRLQECFY
;
A
#
# COMPACT_ATOMS: atom_id res chain seq x y z
N MET A 1 6.45 21.68 17.20
CA MET A 1 6.74 20.71 16.12
C MET A 1 6.04 21.20 14.88
N GLY A 2 6.73 21.47 13.80
CA GLY A 2 6.15 21.93 12.55
C GLY A 2 5.37 20.80 11.87
N GLY A 3 4.51 21.15 10.88
CA GLY A 3 3.75 20.13 10.14
C GLY A 3 4.63 19.08 9.45
N ASN A 4 5.78 19.49 8.91
CA ASN A 4 6.74 18.61 8.26
C ASN A 4 7.37 17.61 9.26
N ASP A 5 7.65 18.05 10.50
CA ASP A 5 8.21 17.16 11.55
C ASP A 5 7.22 16.03 11.89
N LEU A 6 5.90 16.32 11.89
CA LEU A 6 4.86 15.32 12.13
C LEU A 6 4.77 14.29 11.00
N VAL A 7 4.87 14.74 9.75
CA VAL A 7 4.88 13.85 8.58
C VAL A 7 6.12 12.95 8.63
N ALA A 8 7.30 13.51 8.89
CA ALA A 8 8.54 12.74 9.00
C ALA A 8 8.47 11.71 10.15
N ALA A 9 7.93 12.09 11.31
CA ALA A 9 7.76 11.17 12.44
C ALA A 9 6.80 10.01 12.10
N LEU A 10 5.68 10.31 11.43
CA LEU A 10 4.75 9.27 10.93
C LEU A 10 5.46 8.31 9.98
N HIS A 11 6.20 8.83 9.00
CA HIS A 11 6.92 8.00 8.03
C HIS A 11 7.93 7.07 8.72
N GLN A 12 8.68 7.58 9.71
CA GLN A 12 9.62 6.75 10.48
C GLN A 12 8.90 5.64 11.27
N LEU A 13 7.76 5.94 11.90
CA LEU A 13 6.94 4.94 12.57
C LEU A 13 6.51 3.83 11.61
N LEU A 14 5.95 4.20 10.46
CA LEU A 14 5.47 3.22 9.46
C LEU A 14 6.60 2.37 8.88
N LEU A 15 7.79 2.96 8.65
CA LEU A 15 8.97 2.23 8.19
C LEU A 15 9.50 1.27 9.25
N ALA A 16 9.44 1.64 10.53
CA ALA A 16 9.80 0.73 11.62
C ALA A 16 8.85 -0.48 11.68
N GLU A 17 7.54 -0.28 11.50
CA GLU A 17 6.57 -1.37 11.41
C GLU A 17 6.81 -2.27 10.18
N LEU A 18 7.13 -1.68 9.02
CA LEU A 18 7.46 -2.46 7.82
C LEU A 18 8.78 -3.23 7.93
N ALA A 19 9.69 -2.83 8.81
CA ALA A 19 10.94 -3.53 9.09
C ALA A 19 10.77 -4.77 9.99
N THR A 20 9.57 -5.04 10.51
CA THR A 20 9.26 -6.26 11.26
C THR A 20 8.72 -7.36 10.33
N PRO A 21 8.76 -8.64 10.75
CA PRO A 21 8.06 -9.71 10.02
C PRO A 21 6.57 -9.41 9.87
N GLY A 22 6.06 -9.60 8.66
CA GLY A 22 4.68 -9.34 8.32
C GLY A 22 3.73 -10.50 8.60
N ASP A 23 2.70 -10.58 7.79
CA ASP A 23 1.74 -11.67 7.85
C ASP A 23 2.26 -12.93 7.15
N TRP A 24 2.86 -12.80 5.94
CA TRP A 24 3.31 -13.90 5.08
C TRP A 24 4.71 -13.71 4.49
N TRP A 25 5.29 -12.51 4.62
CA TRP A 25 6.64 -12.19 4.22
C TRP A 25 7.48 -11.84 5.45
N ASP A 26 8.72 -12.31 5.51
CA ASP A 26 9.64 -11.88 6.56
C ASP A 26 10.12 -10.43 6.35
N ALA A 27 10.86 -9.91 7.30
CA ALA A 27 11.30 -8.51 7.24
C ALA A 27 12.29 -8.23 6.10
N ALA A 28 13.12 -9.20 5.74
CA ALA A 28 14.07 -9.07 4.64
C ALA A 28 13.35 -9.02 3.29
N ASP A 29 12.38 -9.90 3.09
CA ASP A 29 11.52 -9.90 1.90
C ASP A 29 10.69 -8.60 1.81
N ARG A 30 10.10 -8.15 2.93
CA ARG A 30 9.35 -6.88 2.96
C ARG A 30 10.24 -5.68 2.61
N ARG A 31 11.49 -5.69 3.07
CA ARG A 31 12.47 -4.69 2.66
C ARG A 31 12.76 -4.78 1.16
N ALA A 32 12.95 -5.99 0.63
CA ALA A 32 13.14 -6.20 -0.81
C ALA A 32 11.96 -5.70 -1.63
N LEU A 33 10.71 -5.91 -1.17
CA LEU A 33 9.50 -5.36 -1.80
C LEU A 33 9.52 -3.82 -1.83
N MET A 34 9.96 -3.16 -0.76
CA MET A 34 10.08 -1.70 -0.71
C MET A 34 11.16 -1.17 -1.65
N GLU A 35 12.33 -1.84 -1.71
CA GLU A 35 13.43 -1.50 -2.62
C GLU A 35 12.99 -1.68 -4.08
N GLU A 36 12.30 -2.78 -4.39
CA GLU A 36 11.73 -3.05 -5.70
C GLU A 36 10.68 -1.99 -6.09
N ALA A 37 9.81 -1.57 -5.17
CA ALA A 37 8.82 -0.53 -5.42
C ALA A 37 9.47 0.81 -5.78
N ARG A 38 10.57 1.16 -5.15
CA ARG A 38 11.37 2.36 -5.50
C ARG A 38 12.03 2.25 -6.86
N ALA A 39 12.58 1.07 -7.18
CA ALA A 39 13.18 0.79 -8.48
C ALA A 39 12.14 0.76 -9.61
N ALA A 40 10.90 0.37 -9.30
CA ALA A 40 9.80 0.31 -10.26
C ALA A 40 9.37 1.70 -10.76
N VAL A 41 9.60 2.77 -9.98
CA VAL A 41 9.22 4.13 -10.38
C VAL A 41 9.92 4.52 -11.69
N GLY A 42 9.13 4.73 -12.74
CA GLY A 42 9.64 5.07 -14.08
C GLY A 42 10.30 3.91 -14.83
N CYS A 43 10.01 2.67 -14.47
CA CYS A 43 10.50 1.49 -15.17
C CYS A 43 10.06 1.49 -16.63
N VAL A 44 11.03 1.52 -17.55
CA VAL A 44 10.76 1.55 -19.01
C VAL A 44 10.19 0.21 -19.51
N GLN A 45 10.55 -0.90 -18.91
CA GLN A 45 10.03 -2.22 -19.27
C GLN A 45 8.53 -2.36 -19.01
N CYS A 46 8.00 -1.65 -18.00
CA CYS A 46 6.56 -1.57 -17.75
C CYS A 46 5.79 -1.01 -18.95
N ALA A 47 6.33 0.02 -19.62
CA ALA A 47 5.70 0.62 -20.80
C ALA A 47 5.71 -0.32 -22.01
N ASP A 48 6.76 -1.14 -22.14
CA ASP A 48 6.97 -2.05 -23.27
C ASP A 48 6.36 -3.44 -23.07
N GLY A 49 5.78 -3.73 -21.90
CA GLY A 49 5.25 -5.04 -21.55
C GLY A 49 6.32 -6.15 -21.50
N ARG A 50 7.58 -5.78 -21.28
CA ARG A 50 8.71 -6.72 -21.15
C ARG A 50 8.91 -7.16 -19.71
N ARG A 51 9.65 -8.26 -19.53
CA ARG A 51 10.05 -8.71 -18.20
C ARG A 51 10.92 -7.65 -17.52
N HIS A 52 10.67 -7.40 -16.25
CA HIS A 52 11.40 -6.42 -15.45
C HIS A 52 12.79 -6.95 -15.04
N ASP A 53 13.75 -6.04 -15.04
CA ASP A 53 15.02 -6.28 -14.37
C ASP A 53 14.81 -5.99 -12.88
N SER A 54 14.85 -7.02 -12.04
CA SER A 54 14.65 -6.88 -10.60
C SER A 54 15.95 -6.48 -9.91
N VAL A 55 15.85 -5.63 -8.89
CA VAL A 55 16.94 -5.29 -7.98
C VAL A 55 17.02 -6.24 -6.78
N SER A 56 16.13 -7.20 -6.72
CA SER A 56 15.94 -8.10 -5.58
C SER A 56 15.99 -9.58 -5.96
N THR A 57 15.98 -10.45 -4.96
CA THR A 57 15.86 -11.91 -5.10
C THR A 57 14.42 -12.41 -5.00
N LEU A 58 13.45 -11.51 -5.06
CA LEU A 58 12.03 -11.85 -4.99
C LEU A 58 11.58 -12.75 -6.15
N PRO A 59 10.56 -13.59 -5.94
CA PRO A 59 9.93 -14.34 -7.03
C PRO A 59 9.45 -13.40 -8.14
N ALA A 60 9.54 -13.84 -9.39
CA ALA A 60 9.15 -13.02 -10.55
C ALA A 60 7.71 -12.48 -10.44
N ALA A 61 6.77 -13.30 -9.96
CA ALA A 61 5.39 -12.88 -9.73
C ALA A 61 5.29 -11.73 -8.70
N ALA A 62 6.14 -11.73 -7.66
CA ALA A 62 6.16 -10.64 -6.68
C ALA A 62 6.69 -9.34 -7.31
N VAL A 63 7.74 -9.41 -8.14
CA VAL A 63 8.27 -8.28 -8.91
C VAL A 63 7.18 -7.72 -9.84
N ASP A 64 6.48 -8.58 -10.59
CA ASP A 64 5.39 -8.18 -11.48
C ASP A 64 4.26 -7.48 -10.72
N VAL A 65 3.90 -7.95 -9.51
CA VAL A 65 2.88 -7.30 -8.67
C VAL A 65 3.36 -5.90 -8.25
N VAL A 66 4.58 -5.78 -7.74
CA VAL A 66 5.13 -4.47 -7.34
C VAL A 66 5.11 -3.48 -8.50
N HIS A 67 5.68 -3.87 -9.65
CA HIS A 67 5.73 -3.00 -10.83
C HIS A 67 4.35 -2.62 -11.36
N GLY A 68 3.41 -3.57 -11.38
CA GLY A 68 2.02 -3.33 -11.77
C GLY A 68 1.32 -2.32 -10.86
N VAL A 69 1.45 -2.48 -9.56
CA VAL A 69 0.85 -1.59 -8.56
C VAL A 69 1.46 -0.19 -8.61
N VAL A 70 2.78 -0.07 -8.81
CA VAL A 70 3.47 1.23 -8.88
C VAL A 70 3.11 2.01 -10.13
N ASN A 71 3.12 1.36 -11.31
CA ASN A 71 3.07 2.09 -12.59
C ASN A 71 1.71 2.06 -13.27
N HIS A 72 0.89 1.03 -13.05
CA HIS A 72 -0.34 0.82 -13.81
C HIS A 72 -1.51 0.29 -12.98
N PRO A 73 -1.78 0.81 -11.77
CA PRO A 73 -2.80 0.24 -10.88
C PRO A 73 -4.19 0.20 -11.52
N GLY A 74 -4.56 1.22 -12.31
CA GLY A 74 -5.85 1.29 -12.99
C GLY A 74 -6.00 0.33 -14.19
N ARG A 75 -4.91 -0.28 -14.66
CA ARG A 75 -4.91 -1.20 -15.82
C ARG A 75 -4.82 -2.66 -15.42
N LEU A 76 -4.65 -2.96 -14.12
CA LEU A 76 -4.62 -4.33 -13.65
C LEU A 76 -5.99 -4.98 -13.86
N SER A 77 -6.01 -6.16 -14.43
CA SER A 77 -7.23 -6.93 -14.64
C SER A 77 -7.37 -8.08 -13.64
N ARG A 78 -8.59 -8.56 -13.41
CA ARG A 78 -8.82 -9.76 -12.60
C ARG A 78 -8.04 -10.97 -13.11
N SER A 79 -7.96 -11.17 -14.43
CA SER A 79 -7.20 -12.28 -15.00
C SER A 79 -5.70 -12.15 -14.76
N TRP A 80 -5.18 -10.94 -14.78
CA TRP A 80 -3.79 -10.69 -14.41
C TRP A 80 -3.56 -11.00 -12.92
N ALA A 81 -4.40 -10.46 -12.03
CA ALA A 81 -4.29 -10.72 -10.59
C ALA A 81 -4.40 -12.21 -10.26
N ASN A 82 -5.31 -12.95 -10.89
CA ASN A 82 -5.47 -14.38 -10.68
C ASN A 82 -4.17 -15.14 -11.00
N ARG A 83 -3.47 -14.82 -12.09
CA ARG A 83 -2.17 -15.46 -12.40
C ARG A 83 -1.14 -15.24 -11.30
N GLN A 84 -1.06 -14.02 -10.76
CA GLN A 84 -0.13 -13.74 -9.66
C GLN A 84 -0.55 -14.45 -8.36
N ILE A 85 -1.83 -14.54 -8.11
CA ILE A 85 -2.40 -15.26 -6.95
C ILE A 85 -2.16 -16.77 -7.07
N ASP A 86 -2.26 -17.33 -8.27
CA ASP A 86 -1.98 -18.75 -8.53
C ASP A 86 -0.50 -19.11 -8.20
N ASP A 87 0.43 -18.18 -8.47
CA ASP A 87 1.85 -18.36 -8.20
C ASP A 87 2.24 -18.07 -6.74
N LEU A 88 1.63 -17.08 -6.11
CA LEU A 88 2.04 -16.56 -4.79
C LEU A 88 1.13 -17.01 -3.64
N GLY A 89 -0.12 -17.30 -3.93
CA GLY A 89 -1.22 -17.34 -2.97
C GLY A 89 -1.81 -15.96 -2.67
N ASP A 90 -3.10 -15.94 -2.33
CA ASP A 90 -3.88 -14.71 -2.13
C ASP A 90 -3.33 -13.81 -1.00
N ALA A 91 -2.87 -14.41 0.09
CA ALA A 91 -2.38 -13.66 1.24
C ALA A 91 -1.01 -13.00 0.98
N ARG A 92 -0.07 -13.70 0.32
CA ARG A 92 1.20 -13.10 -0.09
C ARG A 92 0.99 -11.99 -1.12
N TYR A 93 0.10 -12.22 -2.10
CA TYR A 93 -0.30 -11.19 -3.06
C TYR A 93 -0.86 -9.94 -2.35
N ALA A 94 -1.78 -10.12 -1.40
CA ALA A 94 -2.36 -9.01 -0.65
C ALA A 94 -1.32 -8.22 0.15
N GLU A 95 -0.35 -8.91 0.77
CA GLU A 95 0.70 -8.25 1.54
C GLU A 95 1.65 -7.46 0.63
N ILE A 96 2.01 -7.98 -0.56
CA ILE A 96 2.80 -7.23 -1.55
C ILE A 96 2.08 -5.92 -1.92
N VAL A 97 0.80 -6.00 -2.25
CA VAL A 97 0.00 -4.81 -2.60
C VAL A 97 0.01 -3.80 -1.45
N GLY A 98 -0.17 -4.26 -0.21
CA GLY A 98 -0.17 -3.41 0.98
C GLY A 98 1.18 -2.73 1.22
N VAL A 99 2.27 -3.49 1.25
CA VAL A 99 3.63 -2.96 1.44
C VAL A 99 3.98 -1.96 0.34
N THR A 100 3.68 -2.31 -0.92
CA THR A 100 3.93 -1.42 -2.08
C THR A 100 3.15 -0.12 -1.97
N ALA A 101 1.85 -0.18 -1.64
CA ALA A 101 1.03 1.02 -1.49
C ALA A 101 1.53 1.92 -0.36
N ILE A 102 1.94 1.34 0.77
CA ILE A 102 2.44 2.10 1.93
C ILE A 102 3.75 2.81 1.57
N ILE A 103 4.73 2.12 0.99
CA ILE A 103 6.03 2.74 0.68
C ILE A 103 5.90 3.83 -0.40
N VAL A 104 5.07 3.61 -1.41
CA VAL A 104 4.79 4.64 -2.43
C VAL A 104 4.15 5.88 -1.80
N ALA A 105 3.19 5.71 -0.89
CA ALA A 105 2.55 6.83 -0.20
C ALA A 105 3.52 7.59 0.70
N ILE A 106 4.42 6.90 1.42
CA ILE A 106 5.48 7.51 2.21
C ILE A 106 6.41 8.36 1.33
N ASP A 107 6.89 7.79 0.22
CA ASP A 107 7.83 8.47 -0.67
C ASP A 107 7.20 9.67 -1.40
N VAL A 108 5.92 9.56 -1.78
CA VAL A 108 5.15 10.66 -2.34
C VAL A 108 4.90 11.74 -1.30
N GLY A 109 4.54 11.36 -0.07
CA GLY A 109 4.34 12.28 1.05
C GLY A 109 5.61 13.07 1.39
N ALA A 110 6.77 12.42 1.47
CA ALA A 110 8.06 13.08 1.70
C ALA A 110 8.35 14.11 0.60
N ARG A 111 8.22 13.71 -0.66
CA ARG A 111 8.42 14.64 -1.79
C ARG A 111 7.45 15.82 -1.78
N ALA A 112 6.22 15.60 -1.37
CA ALA A 112 5.21 16.66 -1.32
C ALA A 112 5.54 17.77 -0.31
N VAL A 113 6.31 17.45 0.74
CA VAL A 113 6.81 18.42 1.74
C VAL A 113 8.25 18.90 1.46
N GLY A 114 8.82 18.49 0.32
CA GLY A 114 10.16 18.90 -0.11
C GLY A 114 11.30 18.05 0.46
N ASP A 115 10.99 16.91 1.06
CA ASP A 115 11.97 15.99 1.63
C ASP A 115 12.39 14.90 0.64
N LEU A 116 13.53 14.29 0.90
CA LEU A 116 13.96 13.07 0.22
C LEU A 116 13.15 11.86 0.74
N ALA A 117 13.09 10.81 -0.10
CA ALA A 117 12.55 9.52 0.34
C ALA A 117 13.31 9.04 1.59
N PRO A 118 12.61 8.69 2.69
CA PRO A 118 13.28 8.34 3.94
C PRO A 118 14.07 7.04 3.81
N VAL A 119 15.13 6.90 4.60
CA VAL A 119 15.95 5.68 4.64
C VAL A 119 15.09 4.52 5.19
N LEU A 120 15.15 3.37 4.52
CA LEU A 120 14.48 2.16 4.99
C LEU A 120 15.14 1.66 6.28
N ALA A 121 14.33 1.33 7.28
CA ALA A 121 14.83 0.74 8.51
C ALA A 121 15.46 -0.65 8.25
N ALA A 122 16.44 -1.03 9.06
CA ALA A 122 17.03 -2.37 8.98
C ALA A 122 15.98 -3.43 9.32
N PRO A 123 15.92 -4.55 8.58
CA PRO A 123 14.97 -5.61 8.86
C PRO A 123 15.27 -6.25 10.23
N ILE A 124 14.20 -6.56 10.95
CA ILE A 124 14.27 -7.25 12.24
C ILE A 124 14.00 -8.73 12.01
N ASP A 125 14.91 -9.59 12.41
CA ASP A 125 14.79 -11.04 12.23
C ASP A 125 13.53 -11.59 12.91
N GLY A 126 12.90 -12.54 12.25
CA GLY A 126 11.72 -13.23 12.75
C GLY A 126 10.93 -13.91 11.65
N ALA A 127 10.07 -14.84 12.05
CA ALA A 127 9.17 -15.51 11.12
C ALA A 127 7.90 -14.66 10.90
N PRO A 128 7.32 -14.69 9.68
CA PRO A 128 5.99 -14.11 9.44
C PRO A 128 4.93 -14.81 10.30
N ALA A 129 3.81 -14.13 10.54
CA ALA A 129 2.75 -14.66 11.42
C ALA A 129 2.10 -15.93 10.86
N GLY A 130 1.99 -16.06 9.53
CA GLY A 130 1.37 -17.19 8.85
C GLY A 130 -0.13 -17.37 9.19
N LEU A 131 -0.77 -16.33 9.72
CA LEU A 131 -2.13 -16.40 10.23
C LEU A 131 -3.14 -15.89 9.21
N ARG A 132 -4.11 -16.71 8.87
CA ARG A 132 -5.27 -16.31 8.07
C ARG A 132 -6.43 -15.96 9.00
N PRO A 133 -6.98 -14.73 8.94
CA PRO A 133 -8.13 -14.36 9.76
C PRO A 133 -9.36 -15.22 9.41
N ALA A 134 -10.12 -15.60 10.45
CA ALA A 134 -11.29 -16.47 10.29
C ALA A 134 -12.51 -15.73 9.71
N ASP A 135 -12.54 -14.41 9.78
CA ASP A 135 -13.63 -13.53 9.37
C ASP A 135 -13.50 -13.04 7.92
N VAL A 136 -12.52 -13.55 7.16
CA VAL A 136 -12.36 -13.21 5.74
C VAL A 136 -13.00 -14.25 4.83
N GLY A 137 -13.72 -13.76 3.84
CA GLY A 137 -14.45 -14.58 2.87
C GLY A 137 -14.57 -13.96 1.49
N PRO A 138 -15.20 -14.64 0.53
CA PRO A 138 -15.39 -14.15 -0.83
C PRO A 138 -16.49 -13.07 -0.85
N VAL A 139 -16.11 -11.81 -0.94
CA VAL A 139 -17.04 -10.66 -0.96
C VAL A 139 -17.18 -10.01 -2.35
N GLY A 140 -16.78 -10.72 -3.40
CA GLY A 140 -16.79 -10.20 -4.78
C GLY A 140 -15.54 -9.42 -5.19
N ALA A 141 -14.61 -9.17 -4.27
CA ALA A 141 -13.29 -8.63 -4.57
C ALA A 141 -12.38 -9.69 -5.24
N TRP A 142 -11.17 -9.29 -5.63
CA TRP A 142 -10.20 -10.21 -6.24
C TRP A 142 -9.57 -11.16 -5.21
N ILE A 143 -9.51 -10.73 -3.96
CA ILE A 143 -9.03 -11.53 -2.82
C ILE A 143 -10.12 -11.58 -1.74
N PRO A 144 -10.09 -12.58 -0.84
CA PRO A 144 -10.95 -12.61 0.34
C PRO A 144 -10.73 -11.38 1.22
N MET A 145 -11.81 -10.83 1.76
CA MET A 145 -11.80 -9.71 2.71
C MET A 145 -12.80 -9.97 3.83
N THR A 146 -12.71 -9.21 4.92
CA THR A 146 -13.74 -9.24 5.97
C THR A 146 -15.12 -8.89 5.38
N GLU A 147 -16.14 -9.58 5.86
CA GLU A 147 -17.54 -9.36 5.45
C GLU A 147 -18.18 -8.15 6.14
N GLU A 148 -17.44 -7.47 7.02
CA GLU A 148 -17.96 -6.32 7.75
C GLU A 148 -18.32 -5.16 6.80
N LYS A 149 -19.64 -5.02 6.57
CA LYS A 149 -20.19 -4.06 5.59
C LYS A 149 -20.16 -2.60 6.05
N LEU A 150 -19.95 -2.35 7.34
CA LEU A 150 -19.88 -0.99 7.90
C LEU A 150 -18.55 -0.29 7.60
N LEU A 151 -17.52 -1.04 7.18
CA LEU A 151 -16.25 -0.48 6.80
C LEU A 151 -16.18 -0.19 5.30
N ALA A 152 -15.61 0.95 4.95
CA ALA A 152 -15.29 1.28 3.55
C ALA A 152 -14.34 0.22 2.94
N ASN A 153 -14.45 -0.03 1.64
CA ASN A 153 -13.61 -1.03 0.97
C ASN A 153 -12.11 -0.74 1.13
N VAL A 154 -11.70 0.52 1.09
CA VAL A 154 -10.29 0.93 1.30
C VAL A 154 -9.77 0.52 2.68
N THR A 155 -10.63 0.46 3.69
CA THR A 155 -10.25 0.07 5.06
C THR A 155 -10.14 -1.45 5.22
N ARG A 156 -10.97 -2.22 4.50
CA ARG A 156 -11.02 -3.67 4.60
C ARG A 156 -10.25 -4.42 3.51
N ALA A 157 -9.76 -3.72 2.48
CA ALA A 157 -9.08 -4.32 1.34
C ALA A 157 -7.88 -5.21 1.73
N LEU A 158 -7.18 -4.89 2.81
CA LEU A 158 -6.04 -5.65 3.33
C LEU A 158 -6.38 -6.49 4.57
N SER A 159 -7.67 -6.75 4.84
CA SER A 159 -8.07 -7.52 6.04
C SER A 159 -7.55 -8.97 6.04
N LEU A 160 -7.18 -9.51 4.89
CA LEU A 160 -6.51 -10.82 4.78
C LEU A 160 -5.10 -10.83 5.40
N VAL A 161 -4.48 -9.65 5.53
CA VAL A 161 -3.12 -9.43 6.06
C VAL A 161 -3.17 -8.38 7.18
N PRO A 162 -3.62 -8.75 8.38
CA PRO A 162 -4.02 -7.81 9.43
C PRO A 162 -2.88 -6.91 9.94
N ARG A 163 -1.62 -7.39 10.00
CA ARG A 163 -0.48 -6.55 10.40
C ARG A 163 -0.23 -5.44 9.38
N THR A 164 -0.15 -5.81 8.12
CA THR A 164 0.03 -4.84 7.01
C THR A 164 -1.18 -3.91 6.91
N ASN A 165 -2.40 -4.43 7.15
CA ASN A 165 -3.60 -3.60 7.19
C ASN A 165 -3.57 -2.58 8.34
N ALA A 166 -3.05 -2.94 9.51
CA ALA A 166 -2.90 -2.01 10.63
C ALA A 166 -1.99 -0.83 10.26
N THR A 167 -0.84 -1.11 9.64
CA THR A 167 0.10 -0.08 9.15
C THR A 167 -0.55 0.82 8.09
N TRP A 168 -1.28 0.22 7.13
CA TRP A 168 -2.05 0.95 6.12
C TRP A 168 -3.11 1.87 6.74
N ARG A 169 -3.87 1.37 7.70
CA ARG A 169 -4.90 2.16 8.39
C ARG A 169 -4.30 3.33 9.17
N THR A 170 -3.15 3.14 9.82
CA THR A 170 -2.43 4.22 10.48
C THR A 170 -2.03 5.29 9.46
N LEU A 171 -1.45 4.91 8.32
CA LEU A 171 -1.11 5.84 7.25
C LEU A 171 -2.33 6.67 6.80
N VAL A 172 -3.43 6.00 6.46
CA VAL A 172 -4.65 6.66 5.97
C VAL A 172 -5.25 7.59 7.03
N THR A 173 -5.34 7.12 8.28
CA THR A 173 -5.93 7.89 9.38
C THR A 173 -5.15 9.16 9.69
N GLU A 174 -3.83 9.06 9.72
CA GLU A 174 -2.97 10.20 10.08
C GLU A 174 -2.70 11.15 8.91
N SER A 175 -2.76 10.64 7.66
CA SER A 175 -2.49 11.46 6.47
C SER A 175 -3.72 12.07 5.84
N TYR A 176 -4.89 11.43 5.93
CA TYR A 176 -6.08 11.88 5.23
C TYR A 176 -7.19 12.36 6.19
N SER A 177 -7.84 11.44 6.90
CA SER A 177 -8.97 11.77 7.76
C SER A 177 -9.16 10.72 8.85
N ARG A 178 -9.31 11.16 10.09
CA ARG A 178 -9.73 10.28 11.19
C ARG A 178 -11.22 9.95 11.06
N GLY A 179 -11.61 8.71 11.37
CA GLY A 179 -12.95 8.19 11.13
C GLY A 179 -14.11 9.14 11.44
N PRO A 180 -14.22 9.77 12.64
CA PRO A 180 -15.28 10.71 12.94
C PRO A 180 -15.30 11.93 12.01
N GLN A 181 -14.16 12.42 11.58
CA GLN A 181 -14.04 13.58 10.68
C GLN A 181 -14.60 13.32 9.28
N MET A 182 -14.77 12.07 8.89
CA MET A 182 -15.41 11.72 7.62
C MET A 182 -16.87 12.19 7.54
N LEU A 183 -17.53 12.36 8.70
CA LEU A 183 -18.92 12.83 8.80
C LEU A 183 -19.02 14.34 8.97
N GLU A 184 -17.91 15.04 9.24
CA GLU A 184 -17.89 16.49 9.39
C GLU A 184 -17.92 17.15 8.01
N LEU A 185 -18.90 18.03 7.79
CA LEU A 185 -19.00 18.84 6.56
C LEU A 185 -18.03 20.01 6.56
N GLU A 186 -17.64 20.47 7.75
CA GLU A 186 -16.69 21.56 7.94
C GLU A 186 -15.54 21.08 8.81
N TRP A 187 -14.32 21.41 8.43
CA TRP A 187 -13.14 21.15 9.23
C TRP A 187 -12.17 22.34 9.18
N GLN A 188 -11.46 22.56 10.26
CA GLN A 188 -10.47 23.64 10.36
C GLN A 188 -9.10 23.18 9.83
N ARG A 189 -8.93 23.25 8.52
CA ARG A 189 -7.67 22.93 7.82
C ARG A 189 -7.38 24.02 6.78
N ALA A 190 -6.17 24.01 6.22
CA ALA A 190 -5.78 24.95 5.16
C ALA A 190 -6.68 24.86 3.91
N LEU A 191 -7.20 23.67 3.62
CA LEU A 191 -8.19 23.43 2.57
C LEU A 191 -9.54 23.12 3.19
N THR A 192 -10.60 23.61 2.60
CA THR A 192 -11.97 23.21 2.95
C THR A 192 -12.22 21.76 2.53
N ARG A 193 -13.21 21.11 3.13
CA ARG A 193 -13.57 19.75 2.75
C ARG A 193 -13.90 19.62 1.26
N PRO A 194 -14.73 20.44 0.63
CA PRO A 194 -14.98 20.35 -0.81
C PRO A 194 -13.71 20.45 -1.67
N GLN A 195 -12.74 21.28 -1.28
CA GLN A 195 -11.46 21.38 -1.99
C GLN A 195 -10.65 20.08 -1.85
N THR A 196 -10.60 19.49 -0.66
CA THR A 196 -9.90 18.22 -0.43
C THR A 196 -10.56 17.09 -1.22
N GLU A 197 -11.89 16.99 -1.21
CA GLU A 197 -12.62 15.98 -1.97
C GLU A 197 -12.47 16.15 -3.50
N LEU A 198 -12.40 17.39 -3.98
CA LEU A 198 -12.11 17.66 -5.39
C LEU A 198 -10.71 17.17 -5.79
N ILE A 199 -9.71 17.41 -4.95
CA ILE A 199 -8.34 16.90 -5.17
C ILE A 199 -8.35 15.36 -5.18
N ALA A 200 -8.99 14.72 -4.20
CA ALA A 200 -9.11 13.27 -4.13
C ALA A 200 -9.78 12.68 -5.39
N ALA A 201 -10.87 13.31 -5.86
CA ALA A 201 -11.54 12.90 -7.09
C ALA A 201 -10.64 13.06 -8.34
N GLN A 202 -9.85 14.14 -8.43
CA GLN A 202 -8.91 14.32 -9.52
C GLN A 202 -7.77 13.30 -9.49
N VAL A 203 -7.23 12.99 -8.32
CA VAL A 203 -6.22 11.94 -8.15
C VAL A 203 -6.78 10.59 -8.59
N SER A 204 -8.00 10.24 -8.15
CA SER A 204 -8.67 9.00 -8.56
C SER A 204 -8.85 8.93 -10.08
N ARG A 205 -9.25 10.04 -10.71
CA ARG A 205 -9.39 10.11 -12.18
C ARG A 205 -8.05 9.91 -12.90
N LEU A 206 -6.98 10.54 -12.41
CA LEU A 206 -5.63 10.41 -13.00
C LEU A 206 -5.06 9.01 -12.86
N GLN A 207 -5.43 8.30 -11.80
CA GLN A 207 -5.01 6.92 -11.54
C GLN A 207 -5.96 5.89 -12.16
N GLU A 208 -6.93 6.31 -12.97
CA GLU A 208 -7.92 5.42 -13.59
C GLU A 208 -8.67 4.55 -12.54
N CYS A 209 -8.88 5.09 -11.34
CA CYS A 209 -9.55 4.40 -10.25
C CYS A 209 -11.06 4.34 -10.50
N PHE A 210 -11.65 3.16 -10.46
CA PHE A 210 -13.10 2.95 -10.63
C PHE A 210 -13.91 3.17 -9.35
N TYR A 211 -13.27 3.59 -8.27
CA TYR A 211 -13.87 3.67 -6.95
C TYR A 211 -14.24 5.09 -6.56
#